data_1e563a2024a0cc56012bd9ef602e545c
#
_entry.id   1e563a2024a0cc56012bd9ef602e545c
#
_cell.length_a   1.000
_cell.length_b   1.000
_cell.length_c   1.000
_cell.angle_alpha   90.00
_cell.angle_beta   90.00
_cell.angle_gamma   90.00
#
_symmetry.space_group_name_H-M   'P 1'
#
loop_
_entity.id
_entity.type
_entity.pdbx_description
1 polymer ?
#
loop_
_entity_poly.entity_id
_entity_poly.type
_entity_poly.pdbx_seq_one_letter_code
_entity_poly.pdbx_strand_id
1 'polypeptide(L)'
;MTTLIENPTPKSNFWKTPVLGSFAFWLWRLDAKRKLRRLQKHLKYLDQHVEIGSGTGSVLSVMRKQNYYVDGLDFADNSFHEDLKPIVYNGRMMPFAKDVYDTALLLTVLHYTEDPEGILREAGRIAKRIVVIENVYDRRVMEWLTKGFCSLMNFEFIGHPHNNRTHAQWIETFEKMDLKLWHKSIYRVGGIF
;
A
#
# COMPACT_ATOMS: atom_id res chain seq x y z
N MET A 1 21.00 -4.83 26.78
CA MET A 1 21.41 -4.70 25.38
C MET A 1 20.54 -3.61 24.76
N THR A 2 21.06 -2.39 24.63
CA THR A 2 20.30 -1.24 24.13
C THR A 2 20.48 -1.21 22.62
N THR A 3 19.48 -1.63 21.88
CA THR A 3 19.48 -1.54 20.41
C THR A 3 18.99 -0.14 20.07
N LEU A 4 19.87 0.73 19.62
CA LEU A 4 19.50 2.01 19.01
C LEU A 4 18.85 1.69 17.65
N ILE A 5 17.54 1.89 17.56
CA ILE A 5 16.81 1.86 16.29
C ILE A 5 17.05 3.23 15.67
N GLU A 6 17.96 3.33 14.71
CA GLU A 6 18.08 4.52 13.88
C GLU A 6 16.79 4.64 13.04
N ASN A 7 16.18 5.81 13.12
CA ASN A 7 15.10 6.15 12.20
C ASN A 7 15.66 6.07 10.77
N PRO A 8 14.95 5.42 9.83
CA PRO A 8 15.39 5.39 8.46
C PRO A 8 15.59 6.82 7.98
N THR A 9 16.80 7.11 7.48
CA THR A 9 17.13 8.41 6.92
C THR A 9 16.07 8.82 5.90
N PRO A 10 15.54 10.05 5.95
CA PRO A 10 14.57 10.50 4.97
C PRO A 10 15.18 10.35 3.58
N LYS A 11 14.52 9.55 2.73
CA LYS A 11 14.91 9.33 1.34
C LYS A 11 15.07 10.67 0.64
N SER A 12 16.05 10.78 -0.22
CA SER A 12 16.45 12.01 -0.91
C SER A 12 15.24 12.85 -1.34
N ASN A 13 15.23 14.14 -0.97
CA ASN A 13 14.15 15.09 -1.25
C ASN A 13 13.95 15.40 -2.75
N PHE A 14 14.41 14.53 -3.66
CA PHE A 14 14.27 14.68 -5.09
C PHE A 14 12.81 14.85 -5.53
N TRP A 15 11.87 14.17 -4.85
CA TRP A 15 10.41 14.28 -5.04
C TRP A 15 9.84 15.66 -4.71
N LYS A 16 10.51 16.41 -3.83
CA LYS A 16 10.06 17.73 -3.37
C LYS A 16 10.46 18.85 -4.33
N THR A 17 11.05 18.52 -5.49
CA THR A 17 11.23 19.53 -6.53
C THR A 17 9.86 19.91 -7.13
N PRO A 18 9.51 21.20 -7.21
CA PRO A 18 8.13 21.62 -7.49
C PRO A 18 7.55 21.06 -8.80
N VAL A 19 8.35 20.95 -9.85
CA VAL A 19 7.89 20.50 -11.17
C VAL A 19 7.89 18.98 -11.29
N LEU A 20 9.02 18.32 -11.00
CA LEU A 20 9.14 16.86 -11.14
C LEU A 20 8.30 16.12 -10.11
N GLY A 21 8.27 16.61 -8.88
CA GLY A 21 7.44 16.03 -7.82
C GLY A 21 5.95 16.13 -8.15
N SER A 22 5.48 17.28 -8.65
CA SER A 22 4.07 17.45 -9.04
C SER A 22 3.69 16.52 -10.19
N PHE A 23 4.57 16.34 -11.18
CA PHE A 23 4.35 15.41 -12.27
C PHE A 23 4.30 13.95 -11.80
N ALA A 24 5.25 13.55 -10.94
CA ALA A 24 5.26 12.21 -10.35
C ALA A 24 4.00 11.97 -9.52
N PHE A 25 3.62 12.92 -8.68
CA PHE A 25 2.39 12.82 -7.88
C PHE A 25 1.13 12.74 -8.76
N TRP A 26 1.09 13.46 -9.88
CA TRP A 26 0.02 13.34 -10.86
C TRP A 26 -0.07 11.92 -11.45
N LEU A 27 1.07 11.31 -11.82
CA LEU A 27 1.12 9.92 -12.30
C LEU A 27 0.62 8.93 -11.25
N TRP A 28 1.07 9.06 -9.99
CA TRP A 28 0.61 8.20 -8.89
C TRP A 28 -0.88 8.36 -8.63
N ARG A 29 -1.42 9.56 -8.76
CA ARG A 29 -2.87 9.79 -8.68
C ARG A 29 -3.64 9.13 -9.83
N LEU A 30 -3.08 8.99 -11.01
CA LEU A 30 -3.71 8.22 -12.10
C LEU A 30 -3.79 6.74 -11.74
N ASP A 31 -2.73 6.18 -11.18
CA ASP A 31 -2.72 4.80 -10.69
C ASP A 31 -3.70 4.63 -9.52
N ALA A 32 -3.70 5.53 -8.56
CA ALA A 32 -4.67 5.55 -7.46
C ALA A 32 -6.12 5.57 -7.96
N LYS A 33 -6.44 6.38 -8.98
CA LYS A 33 -7.77 6.39 -9.62
C LYS A 33 -8.11 5.05 -10.26
N ARG A 34 -7.14 4.36 -10.88
CA ARG A 34 -7.35 3.03 -11.46
C ARG A 34 -7.64 1.99 -10.37
N LYS A 35 -6.85 2.00 -9.29
CA LYS A 35 -7.05 1.15 -8.12
C LYS A 35 -8.43 1.40 -7.52
N LEU A 36 -8.77 2.65 -7.24
CA LEU A 36 -10.05 3.01 -6.62
C LEU A 36 -11.25 2.60 -7.49
N ARG A 37 -11.23 2.78 -8.81
CA ARG A 37 -12.31 2.31 -9.71
C ARG A 37 -12.55 0.80 -9.59
N ARG A 38 -11.51 0.00 -9.34
CA ARG A 38 -11.65 -1.45 -9.13
C ARG A 38 -12.27 -1.77 -7.78
N LEU A 39 -12.05 -0.92 -6.78
CA LEU A 39 -12.50 -1.12 -5.41
C LEU A 39 -13.86 -0.51 -5.11
N GLN A 40 -14.36 0.43 -5.91
CA GLN A 40 -15.59 1.19 -5.62
C GLN A 40 -16.79 0.32 -5.20
N LYS A 41 -16.99 -0.83 -5.85
CA LYS A 41 -18.07 -1.77 -5.52
C LYS A 41 -17.92 -2.42 -4.13
N HIS A 42 -16.74 -2.35 -3.52
CA HIS A 42 -16.42 -2.91 -2.21
C HIS A 42 -16.29 -1.85 -1.12
N LEU A 43 -16.33 -0.57 -1.47
CA LEU A 43 -16.21 0.56 -0.55
C LEU A 43 -17.55 1.25 -0.37
N LYS A 44 -17.87 1.65 0.85
CA LYS A 44 -19.04 2.46 1.17
C LYS A 44 -18.58 3.84 1.64
N TYR A 45 -19.28 4.89 1.23
CA TYR A 45 -18.91 6.28 1.53
C TYR A 45 -18.93 6.61 3.03
N LEU A 46 -19.81 5.97 3.79
CA LEU A 46 -19.96 6.22 5.23
C LEU A 46 -19.05 5.34 6.10
N ASP A 47 -18.35 4.37 5.49
CA ASP A 47 -17.41 3.52 6.21
C ASP A 47 -16.13 4.32 6.55
N GLN A 48 -15.53 4.00 7.70
CA GLN A 48 -14.20 4.49 8.08
C GLN A 48 -13.14 3.60 7.44
N HIS A 49 -12.27 4.20 6.63
CA HIS A 49 -11.21 3.48 5.93
C HIS A 49 -9.84 3.88 6.49
N VAL A 50 -8.87 2.96 6.42
CA VAL A 50 -7.46 3.26 6.63
C VAL A 50 -6.64 2.69 5.48
N GLU A 51 -5.75 3.49 4.91
CA GLU A 51 -4.75 3.03 3.94
C GLU A 51 -3.45 2.75 4.68
N ILE A 52 -3.02 1.49 4.69
CA ILE A 52 -1.77 1.03 5.29
C ILE A 52 -0.69 1.03 4.22
N GLY A 53 0.42 1.76 4.48
CA GLY A 53 1.44 2.04 3.48
C GLY A 53 1.00 3.13 2.51
N SER A 54 0.54 4.27 3.04
CA SER A 54 -0.04 5.36 2.21
C SER A 54 0.98 6.12 1.36
N GLY A 55 2.28 5.97 1.64
CA GLY A 55 3.37 6.53 0.87
C GLY A 55 3.22 8.03 0.61
N THR A 56 3.09 8.41 -0.66
CA THR A 56 2.92 9.82 -1.06
C THR A 56 1.54 10.42 -0.77
N GLY A 57 0.58 9.62 -0.29
CA GLY A 57 -0.80 10.02 -0.06
C GLY A 57 -1.64 10.12 -1.34
N SER A 58 -1.19 9.54 -2.45
CA SER A 58 -1.89 9.64 -3.73
C SER A 58 -3.30 9.03 -3.69
N VAL A 59 -3.47 7.90 -2.99
CA VAL A 59 -4.77 7.24 -2.82
C VAL A 59 -5.65 8.04 -1.85
N LEU A 60 -5.10 8.52 -0.73
CA LEU A 60 -5.80 9.42 0.20
C LEU A 60 -6.36 10.63 -0.54
N SER A 61 -5.52 11.29 -1.38
CA SER A 61 -5.94 12.44 -2.19
C SER A 61 -7.13 12.11 -3.10
N VAL A 62 -7.15 10.93 -3.73
CA VAL A 62 -8.24 10.54 -4.64
C VAL A 62 -9.49 10.16 -3.86
N MET A 63 -9.37 9.42 -2.75
CA MET A 63 -10.49 9.01 -1.92
C MET A 63 -11.18 10.20 -1.25
N ARG A 64 -10.41 11.10 -0.62
CA ARG A 64 -10.95 12.31 0.04
C ARG A 64 -11.67 13.23 -0.94
N LYS A 65 -11.14 13.36 -2.18
CA LYS A 65 -11.84 14.11 -3.26
C LYS A 65 -13.17 13.48 -3.71
N GLN A 66 -13.39 12.21 -3.41
CA GLN A 66 -14.64 11.50 -3.66
C GLN A 66 -15.49 11.33 -2.38
N ASN A 67 -15.20 12.12 -1.34
CA ASN A 67 -15.91 12.13 -0.06
C ASN A 67 -15.87 10.81 0.73
N TYR A 68 -14.81 10.01 0.56
CA TYR A 68 -14.56 8.89 1.47
C TYR A 68 -13.84 9.37 2.74
N TYR A 69 -14.21 8.81 3.88
CA TYR A 69 -13.47 8.97 5.14
C TYR A 69 -12.30 7.99 5.13
N VAL A 70 -11.08 8.51 5.07
CA VAL A 70 -9.86 7.69 5.00
C VAL A 70 -8.71 8.34 5.74
N ASP A 71 -8.07 7.54 6.62
CA ASP A 71 -6.81 7.87 7.27
C ASP A 71 -5.64 7.19 6.55
N GLY A 72 -4.48 7.83 6.58
CA GLY A 72 -3.23 7.25 6.11
C GLY A 72 -2.42 6.71 7.29
N LEU A 73 -1.84 5.53 7.13
CA LEU A 73 -0.92 4.91 8.07
C LEU A 73 0.34 4.48 7.33
N ASP A 74 1.52 4.85 7.82
CA ASP A 74 2.79 4.47 7.22
C ASP A 74 3.89 4.39 8.28
N PHE A 75 5.02 3.74 7.99
CA PHE A 75 6.18 3.72 8.88
C PHE A 75 7.03 5.01 8.80
N ALA A 76 6.83 5.82 7.74
CA ALA A 76 7.49 7.11 7.55
C ALA A 76 6.56 8.10 6.84
N ASP A 77 6.75 9.40 7.09
CA ASP A 77 6.04 10.45 6.35
C ASP A 77 6.74 10.75 5.02
N ASN A 78 6.22 10.16 3.95
CA ASN A 78 6.60 10.42 2.56
C ASN A 78 5.50 11.20 1.81
N SER A 79 4.55 11.80 2.52
CA SER A 79 3.42 12.50 1.92
C SER A 79 3.87 13.66 1.03
N PHE A 80 3.17 13.86 -0.09
CA PHE A 80 3.47 14.94 -1.01
C PHE A 80 2.89 16.29 -0.56
N HIS A 81 1.78 16.26 0.18
CA HIS A 81 1.12 17.45 0.73
C HIS A 81 0.86 17.28 2.23
N GLU A 82 0.85 18.39 2.96
CA GLU A 82 0.62 18.43 4.41
C GLU A 82 -0.72 17.80 4.84
N ASP A 83 -1.77 17.99 4.04
CA ASP A 83 -3.10 17.41 4.27
C ASP A 83 -3.18 15.90 4.01
N LEU A 84 -2.12 15.30 3.48
CA LEU A 84 -2.02 13.87 3.19
C LEU A 84 -1.07 13.13 4.13
N LYS A 85 -0.58 13.79 5.19
CA LYS A 85 0.34 13.18 6.15
C LYS A 85 -0.29 11.94 6.78
N PRO A 86 0.46 10.83 6.85
CA PRO A 86 0.02 9.63 7.54
C PRO A 86 0.18 9.75 9.04
N ILE A 87 -0.53 8.91 9.76
CA ILE A 87 -0.19 8.55 11.12
C ILE A 87 1.05 7.64 11.03
N VAL A 88 2.17 8.09 11.62
CA VAL A 88 3.43 7.33 11.56
C VAL A 88 3.46 6.30 12.69
N TYR A 89 3.85 5.05 12.36
CA TYR A 89 3.98 3.98 13.34
C TYR A 89 5.28 3.16 13.14
N ASN A 90 5.55 2.24 14.04
CA ASN A 90 6.82 1.50 14.07
C ASN A 90 6.93 0.33 13.07
N GLY A 91 5.99 0.19 12.13
CA GLY A 91 5.95 -0.89 11.15
C GLY A 91 5.53 -2.26 11.72
N ARG A 92 5.20 -2.37 13.01
CA ARG A 92 4.83 -3.62 13.69
C ARG A 92 3.44 -3.55 14.29
N MET A 93 3.21 -2.68 15.26
CA MET A 93 1.94 -2.53 15.95
C MET A 93 1.28 -1.19 15.55
N MET A 94 0.09 -1.27 14.98
CA MET A 94 -0.67 -0.10 14.57
C MET A 94 -1.33 0.58 15.78
N PRO A 95 -1.27 1.92 15.90
CA PRO A 95 -1.68 2.66 17.11
C PRO A 95 -3.20 2.84 17.23
N PHE A 96 -3.96 1.78 16.97
CA PHE A 96 -5.42 1.80 17.01
C PHE A 96 -5.96 0.64 17.84
N ALA A 97 -7.15 0.82 18.40
CA ALA A 97 -7.88 -0.27 19.04
C ALA A 97 -8.41 -1.26 17.99
N LYS A 98 -8.91 -2.40 18.47
CA LYS A 98 -9.56 -3.40 17.63
C LYS A 98 -10.82 -2.82 16.97
N ASP A 99 -11.05 -3.16 15.68
CA ASP A 99 -12.28 -2.85 14.93
C ASP A 99 -12.62 -1.34 14.82
N VAL A 100 -11.62 -0.46 14.91
CA VAL A 100 -11.81 1.01 14.76
C VAL A 100 -12.23 1.37 13.34
N TYR A 101 -11.72 0.65 12.35
CA TYR A 101 -12.05 0.89 10.94
C TYR A 101 -13.02 -0.16 10.40
N ASP A 102 -13.81 0.24 9.42
CA ASP A 102 -14.63 -0.71 8.68
C ASP A 102 -13.81 -1.44 7.60
N THR A 103 -12.81 -0.76 7.02
CA THR A 103 -11.99 -1.33 5.96
C THR A 103 -10.53 -0.86 6.04
N ALA A 104 -9.59 -1.80 6.06
CA ALA A 104 -8.17 -1.54 5.84
C ALA A 104 -7.82 -1.82 4.37
N LEU A 105 -7.10 -0.87 3.75
CA LEU A 105 -6.63 -0.93 2.38
C LEU A 105 -5.13 -1.16 2.36
N LEU A 106 -4.67 -2.25 1.74
CA LEU A 106 -3.27 -2.56 1.49
C LEU A 106 -3.06 -2.59 -0.03
N LEU A 107 -2.59 -1.47 -0.58
CA LEU A 107 -2.55 -1.25 -2.02
C LEU A 107 -1.12 -1.24 -2.55
N THR A 108 -0.61 -2.42 -2.93
CA THR A 108 0.78 -2.62 -3.40
C THR A 108 1.83 -2.30 -2.34
N VAL A 109 1.63 -2.77 -1.12
CA VAL A 109 2.49 -2.49 0.03
C VAL A 109 3.13 -3.75 0.61
N LEU A 110 2.43 -4.90 0.58
CA LEU A 110 2.89 -6.11 1.28
C LEU A 110 4.21 -6.66 0.72
N HIS A 111 4.46 -6.51 -0.58
CA HIS A 111 5.72 -6.94 -1.17
C HIS A 111 6.94 -6.09 -0.77
N TYR A 112 6.73 -4.92 -0.15
CA TYR A 112 7.80 -4.08 0.40
C TYR A 112 8.06 -4.31 1.89
N THR A 113 7.29 -5.17 2.56
CA THR A 113 7.42 -5.43 4.00
C THR A 113 8.26 -6.68 4.27
N GLU A 114 8.98 -6.70 5.41
CA GLU A 114 9.71 -7.89 5.87
C GLU A 114 8.75 -8.94 6.43
N ASP A 115 7.64 -8.51 7.05
CA ASP A 115 6.63 -9.38 7.68
C ASP A 115 5.23 -9.03 7.15
N PRO A 116 4.88 -9.47 5.93
CA PRO A 116 3.55 -9.23 5.37
C PRO A 116 2.42 -9.89 6.18
N GLU A 117 2.67 -11.04 6.82
CA GLU A 117 1.70 -11.69 7.69
C GLU A 117 1.44 -10.88 8.97
N GLY A 118 2.46 -10.28 9.55
CA GLY A 118 2.31 -9.38 10.70
C GLY A 118 1.47 -8.16 10.36
N ILE A 119 1.71 -7.54 9.20
CA ILE A 119 0.91 -6.42 8.71
C ILE A 119 -0.55 -6.83 8.46
N LEU A 120 -0.78 -7.98 7.84
CA LEU A 120 -2.14 -8.52 7.61
C LEU A 120 -2.86 -8.81 8.93
N ARG A 121 -2.16 -9.35 9.93
CA ARG A 121 -2.73 -9.63 11.27
C ARG A 121 -3.15 -8.33 11.95
N GLU A 122 -2.31 -7.31 11.92
CA GLU A 122 -2.63 -6.01 12.50
C GLU A 122 -3.76 -5.30 11.72
N ALA A 123 -3.75 -5.38 10.38
CA ALA A 123 -4.86 -4.88 9.57
C ALA A 123 -6.20 -5.55 9.94
N GLY A 124 -6.19 -6.88 10.15
CA GLY A 124 -7.37 -7.63 10.61
C GLY A 124 -7.76 -7.34 12.07
N ARG A 125 -6.82 -6.87 12.88
CA ARG A 125 -7.12 -6.43 14.25
C ARG A 125 -7.82 -5.07 14.27
N ILE A 126 -7.36 -4.11 13.47
CA ILE A 126 -7.89 -2.75 13.51
C ILE A 126 -9.11 -2.52 12.60
N ALA A 127 -9.37 -3.42 11.66
CA ALA A 127 -10.46 -3.27 10.69
C ALA A 127 -11.29 -4.55 10.53
N LYS A 128 -12.60 -4.38 10.30
CA LYS A 128 -13.55 -5.47 10.08
C LYS A 128 -13.34 -6.18 8.73
N ARG A 129 -12.75 -5.49 7.75
CA ARG A 129 -12.46 -6.00 6.40
C ARG A 129 -11.07 -5.55 5.95
N ILE A 130 -10.42 -6.41 5.19
CA ILE A 130 -9.15 -6.09 4.53
C ILE A 130 -9.38 -6.15 3.01
N VAL A 131 -8.90 -5.14 2.32
CA VAL A 131 -8.84 -5.09 0.86
C VAL A 131 -7.38 -5.04 0.45
N VAL A 132 -6.94 -6.02 -0.32
CA VAL A 132 -5.56 -6.14 -0.80
C VAL A 132 -5.52 -6.00 -2.31
N ILE A 133 -4.64 -5.15 -2.82
CA ILE A 133 -4.19 -5.16 -4.22
C ILE A 133 -2.69 -5.39 -4.20
N GLU A 134 -2.24 -6.49 -4.80
CA GLU A 134 -0.83 -6.80 -4.92
C GLU A 134 -0.44 -7.19 -6.34
N ASN A 135 0.82 -6.94 -6.67
CA ASN A 135 1.41 -7.39 -7.91
C ASN A 135 1.71 -8.89 -7.79
N VAL A 136 1.24 -9.68 -8.74
CA VAL A 136 1.51 -11.12 -8.83
C VAL A 136 2.27 -11.43 -10.11
N TYR A 137 3.23 -12.34 -10.04
CA TYR A 137 4.08 -12.71 -11.16
C TYR A 137 4.00 -14.21 -11.40
N ASP A 138 3.53 -14.60 -12.56
CA ASP A 138 3.47 -16.02 -12.96
C ASP A 138 4.78 -16.51 -13.59
N ARG A 139 5.68 -15.59 -14.00
CA ARG A 139 6.95 -15.93 -14.67
C ARG A 139 8.11 -15.07 -14.15
N ARG A 140 9.28 -15.69 -13.94
CA ARG A 140 10.52 -15.01 -13.48
C ARG A 140 10.95 -13.81 -14.35
N VAL A 141 10.70 -13.85 -15.66
CA VAL A 141 11.02 -12.75 -16.58
C VAL A 141 10.15 -11.52 -16.30
N MET A 142 8.86 -11.71 -16.00
CA MET A 142 7.94 -10.64 -15.60
C MET A 142 8.35 -10.02 -14.27
N GLU A 143 8.83 -10.82 -13.34
CA GLU A 143 9.35 -10.34 -12.06
C GLU A 143 10.49 -9.33 -12.25
N TRP A 144 11.46 -9.64 -13.11
CA TRP A 144 12.61 -8.77 -13.37
C TRP A 144 12.20 -7.44 -14.04
N LEU A 145 11.35 -7.50 -15.06
CA LEU A 145 10.83 -6.31 -15.76
C LEU A 145 10.02 -5.41 -14.80
N THR A 146 9.21 -6.01 -13.94
CA THR A 146 8.36 -5.23 -13.01
C THR A 146 9.17 -4.68 -11.85
N LYS A 147 10.18 -5.40 -11.35
CA LYS A 147 11.14 -4.84 -10.37
C LYS A 147 11.81 -3.59 -10.92
N GLY A 148 12.31 -3.64 -12.18
CA GLY A 148 12.89 -2.49 -12.84
C GLY A 148 11.91 -1.32 -13.02
N PHE A 149 10.67 -1.60 -13.41
CA PHE A 149 9.64 -0.58 -13.58
C PHE A 149 9.18 0.00 -12.24
N CYS A 150 8.95 -0.82 -11.22
CA CYS A 150 8.60 -0.35 -9.87
C CYS A 150 9.73 0.50 -9.26
N SER A 151 10.98 0.06 -9.41
CA SER A 151 12.15 0.84 -8.97
C SER A 151 12.22 2.18 -9.68
N LEU A 152 11.96 2.23 -10.98
CA LEU A 152 11.94 3.47 -11.76
C LEU A 152 10.77 4.38 -11.34
N MET A 153 9.57 3.83 -11.15
CA MET A 153 8.37 4.61 -10.80
C MET A 153 8.40 5.12 -9.36
N ASN A 154 8.99 4.36 -8.45
CA ASN A 154 9.12 4.77 -7.05
C ASN A 154 10.46 5.46 -6.78
N PHE A 155 11.37 5.53 -7.78
CA PHE A 155 12.76 6.01 -7.66
C PHE A 155 13.52 5.34 -6.49
N GLU A 156 13.20 4.11 -6.19
CA GLU A 156 13.79 3.30 -5.14
C GLU A 156 14.67 2.23 -5.78
N PHE A 157 15.94 2.55 -5.97
CA PHE A 157 16.88 1.65 -6.64
C PHE A 157 17.61 0.68 -5.69
N ILE A 158 17.53 0.87 -4.37
CA ILE A 158 18.31 0.07 -3.41
C ILE A 158 17.51 -0.09 -2.08
N GLY A 159 17.45 -1.34 -1.55
CA GLY A 159 17.33 -1.57 -0.11
C GLY A 159 15.96 -2.00 0.43
N HIS A 160 14.99 -2.42 -0.38
CA HIS A 160 13.76 -3.02 0.16
C HIS A 160 13.71 -4.53 -0.04
N PRO A 161 13.25 -5.29 0.97
CA PRO A 161 12.93 -6.70 0.75
C PRO A 161 11.80 -6.78 -0.29
N HIS A 162 12.02 -7.55 -1.35
CA HIS A 162 10.98 -7.82 -2.33
C HIS A 162 10.33 -9.16 -2.03
N ASN A 163 9.34 -9.18 -1.16
CA ASN A 163 8.51 -10.35 -0.87
C ASN A 163 7.45 -10.57 -1.97
N ASN A 164 7.94 -10.72 -3.21
CA ASN A 164 7.05 -11.00 -4.33
C ASN A 164 6.52 -12.42 -4.25
N ARG A 165 5.20 -12.56 -4.20
CA ARG A 165 4.51 -13.86 -4.17
C ARG A 165 3.69 -14.05 -5.44
N THR A 166 3.59 -15.29 -5.87
CA THR A 166 2.61 -15.67 -6.90
C THR A 166 1.19 -15.56 -6.35
N HIS A 167 0.21 -15.56 -7.24
CA HIS A 167 -1.20 -15.57 -6.83
C HIS A 167 -1.51 -16.75 -5.90
N ALA A 168 -1.00 -17.96 -6.21
CA ALA A 168 -1.21 -19.14 -5.38
C ALA A 168 -0.62 -18.99 -3.97
N GLN A 169 0.58 -18.42 -3.86
CA GLN A 169 1.23 -18.17 -2.57
C GLN A 169 0.47 -17.14 -1.71
N TRP A 170 -0.12 -16.12 -2.32
CA TRP A 170 -0.98 -15.19 -1.58
C TRP A 170 -2.24 -15.86 -1.05
N ILE A 171 -2.91 -16.69 -1.88
CA ILE A 171 -4.08 -17.46 -1.42
C ILE A 171 -3.72 -18.38 -0.27
N GLU A 172 -2.64 -19.15 -0.39
CA GLU A 172 -2.14 -20.01 0.68
C GLU A 172 -1.84 -19.21 1.98
N THR A 173 -1.26 -18.00 1.84
CA THR A 173 -1.01 -17.12 2.98
C THR A 173 -2.31 -16.73 3.68
N PHE A 174 -3.33 -16.31 2.92
CA PHE A 174 -4.63 -15.91 3.48
C PHE A 174 -5.33 -17.09 4.16
N GLU A 175 -5.27 -18.28 3.59
CA GLU A 175 -5.82 -19.52 4.17
C GLU A 175 -5.11 -19.89 5.47
N LYS A 176 -3.78 -19.86 5.51
CA LYS A 176 -2.99 -20.12 6.73
C LYS A 176 -3.28 -19.13 7.86
N MET A 177 -3.70 -17.92 7.53
CA MET A 177 -4.07 -16.88 8.48
C MET A 177 -5.56 -16.91 8.88
N ASP A 178 -6.32 -17.91 8.41
CA ASP A 178 -7.77 -18.03 8.62
C ASP A 178 -8.55 -16.78 8.12
N LEU A 179 -8.04 -16.15 7.06
CA LEU A 179 -8.68 -15.01 6.43
C LEU A 179 -9.70 -15.51 5.39
N LYS A 180 -10.99 -15.26 5.65
CA LYS A 180 -12.05 -15.64 4.72
C LYS A 180 -12.03 -14.80 3.46
N LEU A 181 -11.68 -15.40 2.33
CA LEU A 181 -11.66 -14.73 1.04
C LEU A 181 -13.07 -14.55 0.47
N TRP A 182 -13.57 -13.31 0.42
CA TRP A 182 -14.90 -12.98 -0.10
C TRP A 182 -14.93 -12.72 -1.59
N HIS A 183 -13.86 -12.16 -2.14
CA HIS A 183 -13.74 -11.82 -3.54
C HIS A 183 -12.29 -11.86 -3.99
N LYS A 184 -12.05 -12.39 -5.18
CA LYS A 184 -10.75 -12.33 -5.84
C LYS A 184 -10.92 -11.94 -7.31
N SER A 185 -9.95 -11.19 -7.83
CA SER A 185 -9.88 -10.87 -9.25
C SER A 185 -8.44 -10.62 -9.66
N ILE A 186 -8.10 -11.01 -10.88
CA ILE A 186 -6.78 -10.76 -11.47
C ILE A 186 -6.96 -9.73 -12.57
N TYR A 187 -6.15 -8.68 -12.53
CA TYR A 187 -6.12 -7.62 -13.54
C TYR A 187 -4.76 -7.63 -14.24
N ARG A 188 -4.78 -7.60 -15.55
CA ARG A 188 -3.55 -7.41 -16.32
C ARG A 188 -3.31 -5.91 -16.51
N VAL A 189 -2.09 -5.46 -16.23
CA VAL A 189 -1.67 -4.08 -16.46
C VAL A 189 -1.07 -4.00 -17.86
N GLY A 190 -1.57 -3.09 -18.69
CA GLY A 190 -0.93 -2.75 -19.97
C GLY A 190 -1.46 -3.43 -21.22
N GLY A 191 -2.41 -4.35 -21.15
CA GLY A 191 -3.03 -4.93 -22.38
C GLY A 191 -2.07 -5.64 -23.35
N ILE A 192 -0.83 -5.85 -22.96
CA ILE A 192 0.23 -6.47 -23.76
C ILE A 192 0.63 -7.79 -23.09
N PHE A 193 -0.29 -8.74 -23.01
CA PHE A 193 0.03 -10.19 -22.88
C PHE A 193 -1.28 -10.99 -22.76
#